data_c70a5e538a410bb3bfdf39b62f7d6761
#
_entry.id   c70a5e538a410bb3bfdf39b62f7d6761
#
_cell.length_a   1.000
_cell.length_b   1.000
_cell.length_c   1.000
_cell.angle_alpha   90.00
_cell.angle_beta   90.00
_cell.angle_gamma   90.00
#
_symmetry.space_group_name_H-M   'P 1'
#
loop_
_entity.id
_entity.type
_entity.pdbx_description
1 polymer ?
#
loop_
_entity_poly.entity_id
_entity_poly.type
_entity_poly.pdbx_seq_one_letter_code
_entity_poly.pdbx_strand_id
1 'polypeptide(L)'
;MKAVNHYRRTLLKGFGAATLLSPLASLPSFAAEQRRIYVDGLSFLPDDLSDVTASKLDAYVCDISAIETIEQADGTQNYKRTYKACMESIQQAAKRVSASPDILLQGLRGRDIQRARDSKRTAVFFQIQGADCVEADSDANQWARVDEFHQQGLRVLQLTHHYGNTFAGGALDSNANGGLNNPLTAHGRELIAKLNHANILVDVSHSSAQTALDVAKITKSPIVQSHGAARGIVNNARCSPDAVIRAIGDSGGVFGVFMMSFWLTNNAVPTIDDYIRQLEYVSRIGGVDCVAIANDFPLRGQENLLALDNDNTQGIKEYQQWWYSLRAKGVLGFDAEPRHVVIPELNHIERMSRIDDALAKARFKATDRDRFMGGNWQRVLNKVLL
;
A
#
# COMPACT_ATOMS: atom_id res chain seq x y z
N MET A 1 -28.92 -23.25 -95.31
CA MET A 1 -30.28 -22.90 -95.87
C MET A 1 -30.92 -21.94 -94.84
N LYS A 2 -31.22 -20.74 -95.35
CA LYS A 2 -32.29 -19.80 -95.04
C LYS A 2 -32.42 -19.40 -93.56
N ALA A 3 -32.21 -18.20 -93.23
CA ALA A 3 -32.67 -16.84 -93.61
C ALA A 3 -33.42 -16.22 -92.50
N VAL A 4 -32.92 -15.04 -91.99
CA VAL A 4 -33.57 -13.73 -92.15
C VAL A 4 -34.73 -13.50 -91.14
N ASN A 5 -34.89 -12.48 -90.46
CA ASN A 5 -34.59 -11.04 -90.51
C ASN A 5 -35.26 -10.30 -89.31
N HIS A 6 -34.65 -9.24 -88.92
CA HIS A 6 -35.22 -7.92 -88.57
C HIS A 6 -36.39 -7.78 -87.54
N TYR A 7 -36.31 -6.96 -86.52
CA TYR A 7 -36.55 -5.50 -86.56
C TYR A 7 -36.14 -4.79 -85.30
N ARG A 8 -35.53 -3.66 -85.51
CA ARG A 8 -35.25 -2.60 -84.58
C ARG A 8 -36.52 -2.05 -83.89
N ARG A 9 -36.46 -1.63 -82.64
CA ARG A 9 -36.76 -0.22 -82.27
C ARG A 9 -36.40 0.07 -80.77
N THR A 10 -35.59 1.06 -80.66
CA THR A 10 -35.17 1.93 -79.56
C THR A 10 -36.34 2.37 -78.67
N LEU A 11 -36.10 2.34 -77.34
CA LEU A 11 -36.56 3.41 -76.49
C LEU A 11 -35.67 3.46 -75.19
N LEU A 12 -34.96 4.58 -75.09
CA LEU A 12 -34.30 5.05 -73.87
C LEU A 12 -35.32 5.27 -72.75
N LYS A 13 -34.99 4.86 -71.53
CA LYS A 13 -35.09 5.73 -70.30
C LYS A 13 -34.78 4.91 -69.05
N GLY A 14 -33.97 5.51 -68.19
CA GLY A 14 -33.95 5.21 -66.77
C GLY A 14 -32.64 4.58 -66.28
N PHE A 15 -31.58 5.38 -66.14
CA PHE A 15 -30.49 5.10 -65.26
C PHE A 15 -31.00 5.20 -63.79
N GLY A 16 -31.14 4.05 -63.15
CA GLY A 16 -31.23 3.93 -61.71
C GLY A 16 -29.98 3.22 -61.19
N ALA A 17 -28.97 3.96 -60.78
CA ALA A 17 -27.83 3.42 -60.10
C ALA A 17 -28.27 2.98 -58.67
N ALA A 18 -28.55 1.71 -58.51
CA ALA A 18 -28.69 1.11 -57.18
C ALA A 18 -27.29 0.94 -56.61
N THR A 19 -26.84 1.93 -55.83
CA THR A 19 -25.70 1.78 -54.91
C THR A 19 -26.07 0.75 -53.87
N LEU A 20 -25.57 -0.46 -53.98
CA LEU A 20 -25.52 -1.45 -52.91
C LEU A 20 -24.59 -0.90 -51.81
N LEU A 21 -25.16 -0.14 -50.88
CA LEU A 21 -24.56 0.12 -49.59
C LEU A 21 -24.57 -1.21 -48.83
N SER A 22 -23.47 -1.97 -48.92
CA SER A 22 -23.17 -3.01 -47.94
C SER A 22 -23.06 -2.36 -46.58
N PRO A 23 -23.82 -2.78 -45.58
CA PRO A 23 -23.52 -2.33 -44.24
C PRO A 23 -22.14 -2.88 -43.87
N LEU A 24 -21.16 -1.99 -43.75
CA LEU A 24 -19.94 -2.29 -43.00
C LEU A 24 -20.41 -2.67 -41.59
N ALA A 25 -20.53 -3.96 -41.33
CA ALA A 25 -20.65 -4.48 -40.00
C ALA A 25 -19.38 -4.00 -39.28
N SER A 26 -19.53 -3.00 -38.43
CA SER A 26 -18.50 -2.62 -37.48
C SER A 26 -18.21 -3.86 -36.65
N LEU A 27 -17.11 -4.53 -36.92
CA LEU A 27 -16.55 -5.54 -36.04
C LEU A 27 -16.43 -4.90 -34.69
N PRO A 28 -16.95 -5.53 -33.60
CA PRO A 28 -16.71 -5.01 -32.30
C PRO A 28 -15.19 -4.92 -32.13
N SER A 29 -14.69 -3.72 -31.96
CA SER A 29 -13.34 -3.50 -31.51
C SER A 29 -13.25 -4.24 -30.18
N PHE A 30 -12.60 -5.39 -30.16
CA PHE A 30 -12.10 -5.97 -28.93
C PHE A 30 -11.04 -4.99 -28.44
N ALA A 31 -11.47 -3.96 -27.72
CA ALA A 31 -10.57 -3.21 -26.86
C ALA A 31 -9.91 -4.27 -25.97
N ALA A 32 -8.62 -4.48 -26.12
CA ALA A 32 -7.88 -5.38 -25.27
C ALA A 32 -8.25 -5.01 -23.82
N GLU A 33 -8.82 -5.95 -23.08
CA GLU A 33 -9.27 -5.70 -21.71
C GLU A 33 -8.09 -5.12 -20.94
N GLN A 34 -8.21 -3.85 -20.58
CA GLN A 34 -7.10 -3.14 -19.98
C GLN A 34 -6.84 -3.78 -18.62
N ARG A 35 -5.62 -4.30 -18.41
CA ARG A 35 -5.19 -4.89 -17.14
C ARG A 35 -5.57 -3.98 -15.96
N ARG A 36 -6.01 -4.57 -14.85
CA ARG A 36 -6.28 -3.84 -13.60
C ARG A 36 -5.11 -3.00 -13.17
N ILE A 37 -5.39 -1.88 -12.51
CA ILE A 37 -4.38 -1.08 -11.83
C ILE A 37 -3.91 -1.87 -10.61
N TYR A 38 -2.59 -2.05 -10.49
CA TYR A 38 -1.97 -2.67 -9.34
C TYR A 38 -1.24 -1.61 -8.53
N VAL A 39 -1.66 -1.41 -7.27
CA VAL A 39 -1.01 -0.51 -6.33
C VAL A 39 -0.70 -1.26 -5.03
N ASP A 40 0.56 -1.21 -4.63
CA ASP A 40 1.04 -1.75 -3.37
C ASP A 40 1.09 -0.66 -2.30
N GLY A 41 0.41 -0.87 -1.18
CA GLY A 41 0.33 0.10 -0.07
C GLY A 41 1.62 0.27 0.71
N LEU A 42 2.54 -0.68 0.63
CA LEU A 42 3.89 -0.56 1.20
C LEU A 42 4.85 -1.55 0.57
N SER A 43 5.94 -1.04 0.03
CA SER A 43 7.09 -1.81 -0.40
C SER A 43 8.36 -0.96 -0.33
N PHE A 44 9.45 -1.44 -0.91
CA PHE A 44 10.78 -0.81 -0.86
C PHE A 44 11.32 -0.59 -2.27
N LEU A 45 12.19 0.40 -2.44
CA LEU A 45 12.88 0.63 -3.70
C LEU A 45 13.97 -0.44 -3.87
N PRO A 46 13.82 -1.39 -4.83
CA PRO A 46 14.76 -2.50 -4.95
C PRO A 46 16.12 -2.04 -5.50
N ASP A 47 17.19 -2.77 -5.20
CA ASP A 47 18.50 -2.50 -5.78
C ASP A 47 18.51 -2.78 -7.29
N ASP A 48 17.92 -3.90 -7.71
CA ASP A 48 17.68 -4.23 -9.11
C ASP A 48 16.32 -3.69 -9.58
N LEU A 49 16.33 -2.63 -10.36
CA LEU A 49 15.11 -2.01 -10.90
C LEU A 49 14.35 -2.89 -11.90
N SER A 50 14.94 -3.98 -12.38
CA SER A 50 14.18 -4.98 -13.19
C SER A 50 13.02 -5.59 -12.39
N ASP A 51 13.13 -5.63 -11.05
CA ASP A 51 12.07 -6.10 -10.16
C ASP A 51 10.83 -5.21 -10.22
N VAL A 52 11.01 -3.90 -10.40
CA VAL A 52 9.89 -2.98 -10.55
C VAL A 52 9.07 -3.35 -11.79
N THR A 53 9.74 -3.57 -12.92
CA THR A 53 9.08 -3.97 -14.17
C THR A 53 8.44 -5.36 -14.06
N ALA A 54 9.14 -6.32 -13.44
CA ALA A 54 8.66 -7.68 -13.26
C ALA A 54 7.45 -7.78 -12.33
N SER A 55 7.34 -6.88 -11.33
CA SER A 55 6.22 -6.83 -10.39
C SER A 55 4.90 -6.42 -11.03
N LYS A 56 4.94 -5.77 -12.20
CA LYS A 56 3.77 -5.22 -12.92
C LYS A 56 2.98 -4.19 -12.11
N LEU A 57 3.58 -3.56 -11.10
CA LEU A 57 2.95 -2.50 -10.34
C LEU A 57 2.81 -1.22 -11.17
N ASP A 58 1.66 -0.59 -11.11
CA ASP A 58 1.45 0.75 -11.68
C ASP A 58 1.92 1.83 -10.70
N ALA A 59 1.83 1.53 -9.38
CA ALA A 59 2.35 2.38 -8.32
C ALA A 59 2.61 1.59 -7.04
N TYR A 60 3.42 2.16 -6.16
CA TYR A 60 3.53 1.71 -4.77
C TYR A 60 3.90 2.87 -3.84
N VAL A 61 3.49 2.73 -2.57
CA VAL A 61 3.97 3.54 -1.47
C VAL A 61 5.30 2.94 -1.03
N CYS A 62 6.35 3.74 -1.10
CA CYS A 62 7.73 3.30 -0.88
C CYS A 62 8.21 3.78 0.49
N ASP A 63 8.50 2.86 1.38
CA ASP A 63 9.20 3.21 2.61
C ASP A 63 10.64 3.63 2.29
N ILE A 64 10.95 4.86 2.68
CA ILE A 64 12.30 5.44 2.57
C ILE A 64 12.85 5.79 3.95
N SER A 65 12.30 5.21 5.02
CA SER A 65 12.78 5.43 6.38
C SER A 65 14.23 5.03 6.53
N ALA A 66 14.98 5.82 7.30
CA ALA A 66 16.31 5.46 7.75
C ALA A 66 16.35 5.47 9.28
N ILE A 67 16.99 4.46 9.86
CA ILE A 67 17.06 4.25 11.31
C ILE A 67 18.50 4.51 11.75
N GLU A 68 18.67 5.36 12.75
CA GLU A 68 19.92 5.52 13.47
C GLU A 68 19.86 4.78 14.80
N THR A 69 20.95 4.10 15.12
CA THR A 69 21.19 3.53 16.45
C THR A 69 21.76 4.60 17.34
N ILE A 70 21.07 4.94 18.40
CA ILE A 70 21.49 5.94 19.38
C ILE A 70 21.85 5.21 20.68
N GLU A 71 23.13 5.25 21.05
CA GLU A 71 23.58 4.70 22.32
C GLU A 71 23.10 5.58 23.47
N GLN A 72 22.45 4.96 24.46
CA GLN A 72 21.95 5.63 25.65
C GLN A 72 23.04 5.69 26.71
N ALA A 73 22.92 6.62 27.68
CA ALA A 73 23.87 6.78 28.78
C ALA A 73 24.05 5.52 29.66
N ASP A 74 23.07 4.61 29.62
CA ASP A 74 23.10 3.32 30.34
C ASP A 74 23.69 2.16 29.49
N GLY A 75 24.22 2.47 28.29
CA GLY A 75 24.77 1.49 27.36
C GLY A 75 23.72 0.72 26.52
N THR A 76 22.43 1.06 26.69
CA THR A 76 21.39 0.49 25.81
C THR A 76 21.34 1.21 24.47
N GLN A 77 20.82 0.53 23.44
CA GLN A 77 20.64 1.11 22.12
C GLN A 77 19.17 1.47 21.88
N ASN A 78 18.93 2.69 21.41
CA ASN A 78 17.64 3.14 20.91
C ASN A 78 17.71 3.30 19.40
N TYR A 79 16.64 2.91 18.73
CA TYR A 79 16.52 2.97 17.27
C TYR A 79 15.53 4.06 16.90
N LYS A 80 16.03 5.15 16.31
CA LYS A 80 15.20 6.30 15.92
C LYS A 80 15.29 6.60 14.43
N ARG A 81 14.21 7.08 13.89
CA ARG A 81 14.15 7.73 12.58
C ARG A 81 14.48 9.19 12.77
N THR A 82 15.77 9.53 12.76
CA THR A 82 16.18 10.91 12.95
C THR A 82 15.87 11.75 11.71
N TYR A 83 15.71 13.06 11.91
CA TYR A 83 15.56 14.01 10.80
C TYR A 83 16.70 13.88 9.78
N LYS A 84 17.96 13.82 10.25
CA LYS A 84 19.14 13.73 9.41
C LYS A 84 19.12 12.47 8.55
N ALA A 85 18.99 11.30 9.17
CA ALA A 85 19.02 10.04 8.45
C ALA A 85 17.89 9.92 7.43
N CYS A 86 16.67 10.33 7.80
CA CYS A 86 15.52 10.31 6.89
C CYS A 86 15.64 11.34 5.76
N MET A 87 16.24 12.52 6.02
CA MET A 87 16.49 13.52 4.99
C MET A 87 17.52 13.03 3.97
N GLU A 88 18.60 12.43 4.42
CA GLU A 88 19.58 11.81 3.53
C GLU A 88 18.96 10.68 2.70
N SER A 89 18.14 9.85 3.31
CA SER A 89 17.46 8.73 2.64
C SER A 89 16.48 9.20 1.56
N ILE A 90 15.63 10.18 1.86
CA ILE A 90 14.67 10.69 0.86
C ILE A 90 15.38 11.34 -0.33
N GLN A 91 16.48 12.06 -0.10
CA GLN A 91 17.29 12.65 -1.17
C GLN A 91 17.95 11.58 -2.04
N GLN A 92 18.48 10.51 -1.44
CA GLN A 92 19.02 9.36 -2.18
C GLN A 92 17.94 8.66 -3.00
N ALA A 93 16.76 8.41 -2.41
CA ALA A 93 15.63 7.80 -3.12
C ALA A 93 15.18 8.67 -4.30
N ALA A 94 15.03 9.99 -4.10
CA ALA A 94 14.67 10.93 -5.16
C ALA A 94 15.71 10.93 -6.30
N LYS A 95 17.00 10.89 -5.97
CA LYS A 95 18.08 10.78 -6.95
C LYS A 95 17.99 9.47 -7.73
N ARG A 96 17.75 8.34 -7.07
CA ARG A 96 17.60 7.03 -7.76
C ARG A 96 16.40 7.02 -8.70
N VAL A 97 15.25 7.55 -8.26
CA VAL A 97 14.05 7.64 -9.08
C VAL A 97 14.29 8.54 -10.30
N SER A 98 14.91 9.71 -10.11
CA SER A 98 15.20 10.65 -11.21
C SER A 98 16.26 10.12 -12.20
N ALA A 99 17.17 9.27 -11.74
CA ALA A 99 18.18 8.62 -12.60
C ALA A 99 17.60 7.46 -13.43
N SER A 100 16.36 7.05 -13.18
CA SER A 100 15.72 5.90 -13.85
C SER A 100 14.38 6.29 -14.49
N PRO A 101 14.35 7.34 -15.37
CA PRO A 101 13.12 7.93 -15.88
C PRO A 101 12.33 7.03 -16.83
N ASP A 102 12.94 5.98 -17.34
CA ASP A 102 12.27 5.00 -18.21
C ASP A 102 11.49 3.93 -17.44
N ILE A 103 11.80 3.74 -16.14
CA ILE A 103 11.19 2.72 -15.27
C ILE A 103 10.31 3.38 -14.21
N LEU A 104 10.77 4.46 -13.59
CA LEU A 104 10.16 5.07 -12.43
C LEU A 104 9.61 6.47 -12.72
N LEU A 105 8.57 6.81 -12.00
CA LEU A 105 8.02 8.16 -11.90
C LEU A 105 7.87 8.50 -10.42
N GLN A 106 8.46 9.60 -9.94
CA GLN A 106 8.18 10.07 -8.59
C GLN A 106 6.71 10.49 -8.47
N GLY A 107 5.97 9.83 -7.58
CA GLY A 107 4.57 10.11 -7.30
C GLY A 107 4.44 11.33 -6.38
N LEU A 108 4.05 12.46 -6.93
CA LEU A 108 3.83 13.71 -6.20
C LEU A 108 2.35 14.07 -6.09
N ARG A 109 1.53 13.56 -7.00
CA ARG A 109 0.09 13.78 -7.07
C ARG A 109 -0.62 12.47 -7.40
N GLY A 110 -1.86 12.31 -6.95
CA GLY A 110 -2.59 11.07 -7.18
C GLY A 110 -2.71 10.67 -8.66
N ARG A 111 -2.86 11.65 -9.55
CA ARG A 111 -2.88 11.44 -11.03
C ARG A 111 -1.59 10.84 -11.60
N ASP A 112 -0.49 10.83 -10.84
CA ASP A 112 0.78 10.27 -11.30
C ASP A 112 0.72 8.75 -11.47
N ILE A 113 -0.23 8.06 -10.83
CA ILE A 113 -0.52 6.64 -11.09
C ILE A 113 -0.90 6.44 -12.57
N GLN A 114 -1.87 7.23 -13.06
CA GLN A 114 -2.29 7.11 -14.46
C GLN A 114 -1.19 7.54 -15.43
N ARG A 115 -0.47 8.63 -15.11
CA ARG A 115 0.67 9.08 -15.91
C ARG A 115 1.78 8.02 -16.02
N ALA A 116 2.09 7.34 -14.93
CA ALA A 116 3.06 6.26 -14.91
C ALA A 116 2.59 5.09 -15.80
N ARG A 117 1.33 4.68 -15.62
CA ARG A 117 0.72 3.62 -16.42
C ARG A 117 0.74 3.94 -17.92
N ASP A 118 0.32 5.13 -18.33
CA ASP A 118 0.27 5.57 -19.72
C ASP A 118 1.67 5.58 -20.37
N SER A 119 2.69 5.86 -19.57
CA SER A 119 4.10 5.86 -19.99
C SER A 119 4.85 4.55 -19.71
N LYS A 120 4.13 3.49 -19.28
CA LYS A 120 4.70 2.16 -18.95
C LYS A 120 5.77 2.20 -17.86
N ARG A 121 5.62 3.10 -16.90
CA ARG A 121 6.47 3.26 -15.71
C ARG A 121 5.69 2.86 -14.46
N THR A 122 6.37 2.87 -13.32
CA THR A 122 5.76 2.69 -12.00
C THR A 122 5.90 3.98 -11.19
N ALA A 123 4.78 4.47 -10.64
CA ALA A 123 4.80 5.63 -9.75
C ALA A 123 5.26 5.22 -8.33
N VAL A 124 6.18 5.99 -7.75
CA VAL A 124 6.75 5.73 -6.42
C VAL A 124 6.39 6.89 -5.50
N PHE A 125 5.52 6.63 -4.52
CA PHE A 125 5.10 7.61 -3.51
C PHE A 125 5.93 7.42 -2.25
N PHE A 126 6.74 8.40 -1.87
CA PHE A 126 7.60 8.28 -0.69
C PHE A 126 6.82 8.36 0.60
N GLN A 127 7.14 7.43 1.51
CA GLN A 127 6.62 7.32 2.86
C GLN A 127 7.77 7.23 3.86
N ILE A 128 7.58 7.82 5.05
CA ILE A 128 8.41 7.55 6.24
C ILE A 128 7.52 6.90 7.31
N GLN A 129 8.00 5.79 7.87
CA GLN A 129 7.29 5.02 8.88
C GLN A 129 7.64 5.46 10.31
N GLY A 130 7.31 6.70 10.65
CA GLY A 130 7.45 7.25 11.99
C GLY A 130 7.66 8.76 11.97
N ALA A 131 6.81 9.48 12.67
CA ALA A 131 6.88 10.94 12.77
C ALA A 131 8.00 11.43 13.69
N ASP A 132 8.74 10.54 14.35
CA ASP A 132 9.95 10.87 15.08
C ASP A 132 11.00 11.58 14.21
N CYS A 133 10.97 11.42 12.90
CA CYS A 133 11.81 12.15 11.94
C CYS A 133 11.57 13.68 11.93
N VAL A 134 10.41 14.14 12.37
CA VAL A 134 10.09 15.58 12.42
C VAL A 134 10.24 16.17 13.84
N GLU A 135 10.52 15.36 14.86
CA GLU A 135 10.77 15.85 16.22
C GLU A 135 11.91 16.86 16.23
N ALA A 136 11.70 17.98 16.92
CA ALA A 136 12.67 19.07 17.06
C ALA A 136 12.56 19.75 18.43
N ASP A 137 13.55 20.57 18.78
CA ASP A 137 13.62 21.29 20.06
C ASP A 137 12.59 22.42 20.16
N SER A 138 11.95 22.80 19.06
CA SER A 138 10.89 23.83 19.04
C SER A 138 9.84 23.48 18.00
N ASP A 139 8.60 23.94 18.23
CA ASP A 139 7.48 23.74 17.31
C ASP A 139 7.77 24.37 15.93
N ALA A 140 8.40 25.53 15.89
CA ALA A 140 8.75 26.18 14.61
C ALA A 140 9.68 25.29 13.77
N ASN A 141 10.71 24.72 14.37
CA ASN A 141 11.64 23.82 13.68
C ASN A 141 10.94 22.50 13.30
N GLN A 142 10.10 21.98 14.17
CA GLN A 142 9.33 20.76 13.93
C GLN A 142 8.40 20.89 12.72
N TRP A 143 7.67 22.00 12.59
CA TRP A 143 6.79 22.24 11.46
C TRP A 143 7.55 22.57 10.18
N ALA A 144 8.71 23.22 10.27
CA ALA A 144 9.60 23.44 9.13
C ALA A 144 10.09 22.10 8.54
N ARG A 145 10.44 21.11 9.37
CA ARG A 145 10.85 19.78 8.92
C ARG A 145 9.77 19.07 8.10
N VAL A 146 8.49 19.24 8.44
CA VAL A 146 7.38 18.71 7.63
C VAL A 146 7.40 19.31 6.23
N ASP A 147 7.58 20.64 6.12
CA ASP A 147 7.64 21.32 4.84
C ASP A 147 8.87 20.92 4.02
N GLU A 148 10.01 20.75 4.67
CA GLU A 148 11.25 20.28 4.04
C GLU A 148 11.11 18.86 3.47
N PHE A 149 10.56 17.93 4.22
CA PHE A 149 10.26 16.58 3.72
C PHE A 149 9.26 16.61 2.57
N HIS A 150 8.21 17.43 2.66
CA HIS A 150 7.25 17.59 1.57
C HIS A 150 7.91 18.09 0.28
N GLN A 151 8.83 19.07 0.38
CA GLN A 151 9.60 19.60 -0.75
C GLN A 151 10.50 18.52 -1.38
N GLN A 152 11.04 17.60 -0.59
CA GLN A 152 11.81 16.44 -1.08
C GLN A 152 10.92 15.34 -1.67
N GLY A 153 9.59 15.47 -1.60
CA GLY A 153 8.66 14.54 -2.21
C GLY A 153 7.98 13.56 -1.26
N LEU A 154 8.09 13.75 0.06
CA LEU A 154 7.29 12.97 1.01
C LEU A 154 5.79 13.18 0.74
N ARG A 155 5.03 12.10 0.64
CA ARG A 155 3.57 12.15 0.38
C ARG A 155 2.75 11.36 1.37
N VAL A 156 3.35 10.45 2.11
CA VAL A 156 2.71 9.67 3.16
C VAL A 156 3.58 9.74 4.41
N LEU A 157 2.99 10.07 5.56
CA LEU A 157 3.69 10.03 6.85
C LEU A 157 2.92 9.15 7.82
N GLN A 158 3.58 8.10 8.28
CA GLN A 158 3.10 7.25 9.35
C GLN A 158 3.43 7.90 10.71
N LEU A 159 2.49 7.84 11.66
CA LEU A 159 2.66 8.54 12.93
C LEU A 159 3.66 7.86 13.86
N THR A 160 3.64 6.53 13.92
CA THR A 160 4.48 5.74 14.83
C THR A 160 5.00 4.48 14.13
N HIS A 161 6.07 3.90 14.68
CA HIS A 161 6.49 2.55 14.28
C HIS A 161 6.68 1.67 15.52
N HIS A 162 5.75 0.78 15.76
CA HIS A 162 5.62 -0.12 16.91
C HIS A 162 5.37 0.60 18.24
N TYR A 163 6.20 1.57 18.60
CA TYR A 163 6.16 2.27 19.88
C TYR A 163 5.76 3.72 19.71
N GLY A 164 5.20 4.29 20.79
CA GLY A 164 4.82 5.69 20.83
C GLY A 164 6.01 6.64 20.72
N ASN A 165 5.72 7.87 20.32
CA ASN A 165 6.64 8.99 20.22
C ASN A 165 5.98 10.27 20.76
N THR A 166 6.56 11.44 20.52
CA THR A 166 6.01 12.73 20.93
C THR A 166 4.58 12.97 20.43
N PHE A 167 4.18 12.36 19.30
CA PHE A 167 2.91 12.65 18.64
C PHE A 167 1.81 11.65 18.96
N ALA A 168 2.13 10.38 19.13
CA ALA A 168 1.13 9.31 19.12
C ALA A 168 1.58 8.07 19.89
N GLY A 169 0.62 7.29 20.35
CA GLY A 169 0.85 5.96 20.94
C GLY A 169 1.04 4.89 19.88
N GLY A 170 1.90 3.92 20.16
CA GLY A 170 2.23 2.80 19.29
C GLY A 170 1.43 1.54 19.57
N ALA A 171 1.30 0.66 18.59
CA ALA A 171 0.55 -0.60 18.70
C ALA A 171 1.21 -1.61 19.66
N LEU A 172 2.54 -1.57 19.80
CA LEU A 172 3.30 -2.47 20.67
C LEU A 172 3.77 -1.81 21.98
N ASP A 173 3.23 -0.63 22.31
CA ASP A 173 3.40 -0.06 23.64
C ASP A 173 2.90 -1.04 24.70
N SER A 174 3.56 -1.02 25.85
CA SER A 174 3.25 -1.88 26.98
C SER A 174 3.34 -1.10 28.29
N ASN A 175 2.89 -1.69 29.37
CA ASN A 175 3.00 -1.06 30.70
C ASN A 175 4.47 -0.77 31.10
N ALA A 176 5.42 -1.43 30.47
CA ALA A 176 6.85 -1.20 30.70
C ALA A 176 7.39 0.07 30.03
N ASN A 177 6.69 0.59 28.99
CA ASN A 177 7.12 1.75 28.21
C ASN A 177 6.03 2.82 28.01
N GLY A 178 5.31 3.16 29.06
CA GLY A 178 4.40 4.31 29.06
C GLY A 178 2.92 3.97 28.96
N GLY A 179 2.53 2.69 28.98
CA GLY A 179 1.14 2.25 29.04
C GLY A 179 0.60 1.73 27.71
N LEU A 180 -0.52 1.02 27.82
CA LEU A 180 -1.19 0.40 26.67
C LEU A 180 -2.14 1.36 25.97
N ASN A 181 -2.22 1.27 24.65
CA ASN A 181 -3.23 1.96 23.84
C ASN A 181 -3.25 3.48 24.04
N ASN A 182 -2.07 4.11 24.12
CA ASN A 182 -1.93 5.55 24.31
C ASN A 182 -2.62 6.37 23.22
N PRO A 183 -3.26 7.49 23.56
CA PRO A 183 -3.98 8.34 22.62
C PRO A 183 -3.02 9.21 21.78
N LEU A 184 -3.61 9.89 20.78
CA LEU A 184 -2.97 10.98 20.06
C LEU A 184 -2.69 12.13 21.05
N THR A 185 -1.45 12.64 21.06
CA THR A 185 -1.04 13.73 21.95
C THR A 185 -1.56 15.10 21.45
N ALA A 186 -1.33 16.16 22.24
CA ALA A 186 -1.61 17.52 21.78
C ALA A 186 -0.76 17.89 20.55
N HIS A 187 0.56 17.63 20.58
CA HIS A 187 1.45 17.81 19.44
C HIS A 187 1.04 16.94 18.23
N GLY A 188 0.52 15.72 18.47
CA GLY A 188 -0.03 14.88 17.42
C GLY A 188 -1.22 15.52 16.70
N ARG A 189 -2.11 16.23 17.40
CA ARG A 189 -3.23 16.95 16.78
C ARG A 189 -2.74 18.08 15.87
N GLU A 190 -1.72 18.80 16.30
CA GLU A 190 -1.10 19.86 15.47
C GLU A 190 -0.41 19.26 14.25
N LEU A 191 0.29 18.13 14.42
CA LEU A 191 0.88 17.40 13.28
C LEU A 191 -0.18 17.00 12.27
N ILE A 192 -1.32 16.43 12.70
CA ILE A 192 -2.43 16.08 11.78
C ILE A 192 -2.91 17.31 11.00
N ALA A 193 -3.08 18.45 11.67
CA ALA A 193 -3.48 19.69 11.00
C ALA A 193 -2.43 20.13 9.97
N LYS A 194 -1.15 20.07 10.31
CA LYS A 194 -0.03 20.40 9.42
C LYS A 194 0.05 19.47 8.21
N LEU A 195 -0.10 18.16 8.40
CA LEU A 195 -0.09 17.17 7.30
C LEU A 195 -1.27 17.37 6.35
N ASN A 196 -2.48 17.59 6.90
CA ASN A 196 -3.66 17.91 6.08
C ASN A 196 -3.46 19.19 5.25
N HIS A 197 -2.85 20.23 5.83
CA HIS A 197 -2.54 21.48 5.11
C HIS A 197 -1.50 21.27 4.00
N ALA A 198 -0.51 20.44 4.24
CA ALA A 198 0.55 20.12 3.28
C ALA A 198 0.14 19.08 2.22
N ASN A 199 -1.10 18.56 2.25
CA ASN A 199 -1.55 17.46 1.41
C ASN A 199 -0.65 16.21 1.53
N ILE A 200 -0.19 15.90 2.75
CA ILE A 200 0.51 14.66 3.09
C ILE A 200 -0.53 13.70 3.67
N LEU A 201 -0.61 12.50 3.12
CA LEU A 201 -1.52 11.45 3.57
C LEU A 201 -1.09 10.94 4.95
N VAL A 202 -2.03 10.94 5.90
CA VAL A 202 -1.81 10.45 7.25
C VAL A 202 -1.97 8.94 7.28
N ASP A 203 -0.94 8.23 7.74
CA ASP A 203 -0.95 6.79 7.92
C ASP A 203 -0.94 6.43 9.41
N VAL A 204 -1.93 5.66 9.83
CA VAL A 204 -2.09 5.17 11.22
C VAL A 204 -1.60 3.73 11.41
N SER A 205 -0.88 3.17 10.43
CA SER A 205 -0.20 1.88 10.63
C SER A 205 0.71 1.94 11.84
N HIS A 206 0.84 0.83 12.56
CA HIS A 206 1.61 0.73 13.81
C HIS A 206 1.16 1.63 14.96
N SER A 207 0.16 2.49 14.77
CA SER A 207 -0.37 3.29 15.88
C SER A 207 -1.25 2.45 16.80
N SER A 208 -1.39 2.88 18.04
CA SER A 208 -2.37 2.31 18.96
C SER A 208 -3.78 2.48 18.39
N ALA A 209 -4.71 1.61 18.79
CA ALA A 209 -6.10 1.73 18.36
C ALA A 209 -6.72 3.08 18.79
N GLN A 210 -6.38 3.58 19.99
CA GLN A 210 -6.86 4.88 20.47
C GLN A 210 -6.33 6.03 19.62
N THR A 211 -5.03 6.03 19.28
CA THR A 211 -4.44 7.02 18.37
C THR A 211 -5.17 7.03 17.03
N ALA A 212 -5.37 5.86 16.41
CA ALA A 212 -6.05 5.77 15.11
C ALA A 212 -7.49 6.33 15.16
N LEU A 213 -8.23 6.03 16.24
CA LEU A 213 -9.59 6.55 16.46
C LEU A 213 -9.60 8.06 16.73
N ASP A 214 -8.60 8.58 17.45
CA ASP A 214 -8.49 10.02 17.72
C ASP A 214 -8.15 10.79 16.44
N VAL A 215 -7.26 10.26 15.59
CA VAL A 215 -6.96 10.83 14.27
C VAL A 215 -8.22 10.86 13.41
N ALA A 216 -8.98 9.76 13.35
CA ALA A 216 -10.21 9.68 12.56
C ALA A 216 -11.26 10.72 12.97
N LYS A 217 -11.30 11.09 14.26
CA LYS A 217 -12.24 12.12 14.77
C LYS A 217 -11.88 13.54 14.35
N ILE A 218 -10.60 13.84 14.15
CA ILE A 218 -10.15 15.23 13.95
C ILE A 218 -9.71 15.54 12.53
N THR A 219 -9.34 14.50 11.75
CA THR A 219 -8.90 14.69 10.37
C THR A 219 -10.03 15.20 9.47
N LYS A 220 -9.65 16.03 8.49
CA LYS A 220 -10.55 16.49 7.42
C LYS A 220 -10.32 15.78 6.10
N SER A 221 -9.32 14.91 6.06
CA SER A 221 -8.90 14.14 4.89
C SER A 221 -9.02 12.65 5.18
N PRO A 222 -9.16 11.80 4.16
CA PRO A 222 -9.03 10.36 4.35
C PRO A 222 -7.72 10.00 5.08
N ILE A 223 -7.80 9.02 5.97
CA ILE A 223 -6.64 8.42 6.61
C ILE A 223 -6.46 7.00 6.09
N VAL A 224 -5.24 6.50 6.17
CA VAL A 224 -4.96 5.13 5.77
C VAL A 224 -4.31 4.34 6.88
N GLN A 225 -4.52 3.05 6.86
CA GLN A 225 -3.57 2.10 7.38
C GLN A 225 -2.89 1.48 6.17
N SER A 226 -1.70 1.98 5.82
CA SER A 226 -1.01 1.53 4.61
C SER A 226 -0.81 0.03 4.61
N HIS A 227 -0.52 -0.56 5.79
CA HIS A 227 -0.29 -1.99 5.96
C HIS A 227 -0.72 -2.47 7.35
N GLY A 228 -1.40 -3.61 7.41
CA GLY A 228 -1.86 -4.21 8.66
C GLY A 228 -2.71 -5.45 8.47
N ALA A 229 -3.32 -5.92 9.56
CA ALA A 229 -4.24 -7.05 9.59
C ALA A 229 -5.39 -6.81 10.56
N ALA A 230 -6.47 -7.58 10.43
CA ALA A 230 -7.65 -7.48 11.27
C ALA A 230 -7.49 -8.29 12.57
N ARG A 231 -7.68 -7.63 13.71
CA ARG A 231 -7.62 -8.26 15.05
C ARG A 231 -8.70 -9.33 15.24
N GLY A 232 -9.84 -9.19 14.57
CA GLY A 232 -10.91 -10.18 14.64
C GLY A 232 -10.54 -11.54 14.05
N ILE A 233 -9.45 -11.65 13.29
CA ILE A 233 -8.90 -12.93 12.79
C ILE A 233 -7.72 -13.37 13.67
N VAL A 234 -6.77 -12.49 13.93
CA VAL A 234 -5.62 -12.78 14.81
C VAL A 234 -5.60 -11.76 15.94
N ASN A 235 -5.87 -12.22 17.15
CA ASN A 235 -5.90 -11.37 18.32
C ASN A 235 -4.48 -10.97 18.76
N ASN A 236 -3.93 -9.96 18.10
CA ASN A 236 -2.59 -9.45 18.33
C ASN A 236 -2.60 -7.91 18.45
N ALA A 237 -1.71 -7.36 19.24
CA ALA A 237 -1.62 -5.91 19.45
C ALA A 237 -1.37 -5.13 18.13
N ARG A 238 -0.58 -5.72 17.22
CA ARG A 238 -0.27 -5.12 15.91
C ARG A 238 -1.49 -5.11 14.96
N CYS A 239 -2.50 -5.95 15.21
CA CYS A 239 -3.69 -6.05 14.39
C CYS A 239 -4.74 -5.03 14.83
N SER A 240 -5.45 -4.45 13.87
CA SER A 240 -6.44 -3.40 14.12
C SER A 240 -7.81 -3.97 14.50
N PRO A 241 -8.42 -3.46 15.57
CA PRO A 241 -9.79 -3.83 15.93
C PRO A 241 -10.80 -3.27 14.91
N ASP A 242 -12.00 -3.87 14.87
CA ASP A 242 -13.08 -3.49 13.95
C ASP A 242 -13.42 -2.00 13.97
N ALA A 243 -13.37 -1.37 15.15
CA ALA A 243 -13.63 0.06 15.29
C ALA A 243 -12.65 0.91 14.47
N VAL A 244 -11.37 0.53 14.41
CA VAL A 244 -10.34 1.23 13.62
C VAL A 244 -10.57 0.99 12.13
N ILE A 245 -10.83 -0.27 11.71
CA ILE A 245 -11.12 -0.59 10.31
C ILE A 245 -12.33 0.21 9.81
N ARG A 246 -13.40 0.27 10.62
CA ARG A 246 -14.61 1.05 10.32
C ARG A 246 -14.30 2.55 10.22
N ALA A 247 -13.56 3.10 11.17
CA ALA A 247 -13.20 4.52 11.18
C ALA A 247 -12.35 4.93 9.96
N ILE A 248 -11.46 4.05 9.48
CA ILE A 248 -10.70 4.25 8.23
C ILE A 248 -11.67 4.27 7.03
N GLY A 249 -12.59 3.30 6.93
CA GLY A 249 -13.59 3.26 5.88
C GLY A 249 -14.48 4.50 5.87
N ASP A 250 -15.00 4.90 7.06
CA ASP A 250 -15.85 6.09 7.24
C ASP A 250 -15.14 7.39 6.87
N SER A 251 -13.82 7.46 7.03
CA SER A 251 -13.01 8.61 6.56
C SER A 251 -12.87 8.67 5.04
N GLY A 252 -13.30 7.64 4.32
CA GLY A 252 -13.04 7.44 2.89
C GLY A 252 -11.63 6.96 2.60
N GLY A 253 -10.91 6.46 3.59
CA GLY A 253 -9.56 5.94 3.48
C GLY A 253 -9.47 4.49 3.01
N VAL A 254 -8.28 3.89 3.18
CA VAL A 254 -8.01 2.48 2.85
C VAL A 254 -7.25 1.77 3.95
N PHE A 255 -7.51 0.49 4.06
CA PHE A 255 -6.81 -0.46 4.90
C PHE A 255 -6.08 -1.47 4.02
N GLY A 256 -4.75 -1.33 3.93
CA GLY A 256 -3.89 -2.25 3.20
C GLY A 256 -3.62 -3.51 4.02
N VAL A 257 -4.00 -4.66 3.50
CA VAL A 257 -3.66 -5.94 4.13
C VAL A 257 -2.23 -6.32 3.72
N PHE A 258 -1.36 -6.52 4.70
CA PHE A 258 0.04 -6.91 4.47
C PHE A 258 0.21 -8.45 4.40
N MET A 259 1.45 -8.91 4.17
CA MET A 259 1.69 -10.34 3.93
C MET A 259 2.40 -11.06 5.08
N MET A 260 2.67 -10.38 6.20
CA MET A 260 3.29 -11.02 7.36
C MET A 260 2.33 -12.05 7.97
N SER A 261 2.57 -13.31 7.66
CA SER A 261 1.62 -14.41 7.90
C SER A 261 1.27 -14.63 9.36
N PHE A 262 2.19 -14.40 10.28
CA PHE A 262 1.95 -14.57 11.72
C PHE A 262 0.94 -13.55 12.31
N TRP A 263 0.61 -12.50 11.57
CA TRP A 263 -0.49 -11.57 11.90
C TRP A 263 -1.76 -11.81 11.08
N LEU A 264 -1.70 -12.68 10.06
CA LEU A 264 -2.83 -12.96 9.19
C LEU A 264 -3.62 -14.19 9.60
N THR A 265 -2.96 -15.18 10.21
CA THR A 265 -3.58 -16.46 10.54
C THR A 265 -2.91 -17.13 11.74
N ASN A 266 -3.72 -17.91 12.48
CA ASN A 266 -3.24 -18.83 13.51
C ASN A 266 -3.03 -20.26 12.98
N ASN A 267 -3.24 -20.51 11.69
CA ASN A 267 -3.00 -21.80 11.07
C ASN A 267 -1.50 -22.16 11.14
N ALA A 268 -1.19 -23.44 11.29
CA ALA A 268 0.20 -23.88 11.35
C ALA A 268 0.94 -23.67 10.02
N VAL A 269 0.22 -23.77 8.90
CA VAL A 269 0.70 -23.53 7.54
C VAL A 269 -0.14 -22.40 6.94
N PRO A 270 0.43 -21.22 6.71
CA PRO A 270 -0.29 -20.12 6.11
C PRO A 270 -0.44 -20.34 4.61
N THR A 271 -1.59 -19.92 4.07
CA THR A 271 -1.93 -20.05 2.65
C THR A 271 -2.46 -18.74 2.08
N ILE A 272 -2.54 -18.65 0.77
CA ILE A 272 -3.16 -17.50 0.08
C ILE A 272 -4.64 -17.33 0.49
N ASP A 273 -5.35 -18.40 0.86
CA ASP A 273 -6.74 -18.33 1.33
C ASP A 273 -6.83 -17.60 2.69
N ASP A 274 -5.80 -17.65 3.53
CA ASP A 274 -5.73 -16.86 4.75
C ASP A 274 -5.63 -15.37 4.45
N TYR A 275 -4.88 -15.02 3.41
CA TYR A 275 -4.79 -13.63 2.93
C TYR A 275 -6.14 -13.14 2.38
N ILE A 276 -6.80 -13.94 1.55
CA ILE A 276 -8.13 -13.62 1.00
C ILE A 276 -9.15 -13.44 2.13
N ARG A 277 -9.09 -14.27 3.16
CA ARG A 277 -9.96 -14.14 4.36
C ARG A 277 -9.77 -12.80 5.07
N GLN A 278 -8.54 -12.28 5.13
CA GLN A 278 -8.28 -10.94 5.68
C GLN A 278 -8.92 -9.84 4.83
N LEU A 279 -8.78 -9.90 3.51
CA LEU A 279 -9.41 -8.94 2.59
C LEU A 279 -10.95 -8.98 2.71
N GLU A 280 -11.52 -10.17 2.79
CA GLU A 280 -12.97 -10.37 2.99
C GLU A 280 -13.43 -9.77 4.33
N TYR A 281 -12.64 -10.00 5.40
CA TYR A 281 -12.94 -9.45 6.71
C TYR A 281 -12.92 -7.92 6.70
N VAL A 282 -11.90 -7.30 6.16
CA VAL A 282 -11.79 -5.84 6.04
C VAL A 282 -12.94 -5.29 5.20
N SER A 283 -13.28 -5.95 4.09
CA SER A 283 -14.43 -5.57 3.25
C SER A 283 -15.76 -5.59 4.02
N ARG A 284 -15.97 -6.60 4.86
CA ARG A 284 -17.18 -6.72 5.67
C ARG A 284 -17.30 -5.63 6.75
N ILE A 285 -16.16 -5.20 7.34
CA ILE A 285 -16.15 -4.23 8.44
C ILE A 285 -16.09 -2.80 7.95
N GLY A 286 -15.21 -2.50 7.00
CA GLY A 286 -14.92 -1.14 6.48
C GLY A 286 -15.57 -0.84 5.13
N GLY A 287 -16.25 -1.82 4.51
CA GLY A 287 -16.80 -1.70 3.15
C GLY A 287 -15.77 -1.99 2.05
N VAL A 288 -16.27 -2.25 0.84
CA VAL A 288 -15.45 -2.59 -0.33
C VAL A 288 -14.49 -1.46 -0.73
N ASP A 289 -14.84 -0.21 -0.45
CA ASP A 289 -13.99 0.95 -0.76
C ASP A 289 -12.84 1.14 0.26
N CYS A 290 -12.87 0.41 1.39
CA CYS A 290 -11.81 0.44 2.40
C CYS A 290 -10.68 -0.56 2.10
N VAL A 291 -10.92 -1.61 1.32
CA VAL A 291 -9.97 -2.70 1.12
C VAL A 291 -8.85 -2.29 0.17
N ALA A 292 -7.60 -2.59 0.55
CA ALA A 292 -6.44 -2.41 -0.31
C ALA A 292 -5.38 -3.49 -0.07
N ILE A 293 -4.47 -3.63 -1.03
CA ILE A 293 -3.31 -4.52 -0.94
C ILE A 293 -2.13 -3.72 -0.40
N ALA A 294 -1.37 -4.35 0.49
CA ALA A 294 -0.03 -3.91 0.87
C ALA A 294 0.85 -5.15 1.02
N ASN A 295 2.13 -5.02 0.72
CA ASN A 295 3.00 -6.20 0.84
C ASN A 295 3.81 -6.15 2.13
N ASP A 296 4.40 -5.01 2.45
CA ASP A 296 5.34 -4.86 3.57
C ASP A 296 6.55 -5.80 3.43
N PHE A 297 6.91 -6.07 2.16
CA PHE A 297 8.03 -6.92 1.74
C PHE A 297 8.73 -6.34 0.50
N PRO A 298 10.00 -6.69 0.26
CA PRO A 298 10.66 -6.41 -1.00
C PRO A 298 9.87 -6.96 -2.20
N LEU A 299 9.96 -6.30 -3.35
CA LEU A 299 9.18 -6.67 -4.55
C LEU A 299 9.41 -8.13 -4.97
N ARG A 300 10.64 -8.62 -4.89
CA ARG A 300 10.99 -10.01 -5.18
C ARG A 300 10.55 -11.01 -4.10
N GLY A 301 10.28 -10.54 -2.90
CA GLY A 301 10.07 -11.35 -1.71
C GLY A 301 11.33 -11.45 -0.84
N GLN A 302 11.23 -12.25 0.22
CA GLN A 302 12.33 -12.52 1.15
C GLN A 302 12.70 -13.99 1.07
N GLU A 303 13.75 -14.32 0.36
CA GLU A 303 14.20 -15.73 0.17
C GLU A 303 14.57 -16.41 1.49
N ASN A 304 15.08 -15.62 2.45
CA ASN A 304 15.67 -16.13 3.68
C ASN A 304 14.71 -16.20 4.89
N LEU A 305 13.41 -15.92 4.70
CA LEU A 305 12.41 -15.94 5.78
C LEU A 305 11.13 -16.71 5.39
N LEU A 306 11.23 -17.64 4.44
CA LEU A 306 10.08 -18.44 3.98
C LEU A 306 9.49 -19.29 5.12
N ALA A 307 10.34 -19.91 5.89
CA ALA A 307 9.99 -20.66 7.10
C ALA A 307 11.10 -20.46 8.14
N LEU A 308 10.83 -20.80 9.41
CA LEU A 308 11.82 -20.68 10.49
C LEU A 308 12.80 -21.86 10.54
N ASP A 309 12.87 -22.65 9.49
CA ASP A 309 13.73 -23.85 9.33
C ASP A 309 14.73 -23.75 8.17
N ASN A 310 15.00 -22.53 7.70
CA ASN A 310 15.95 -22.27 6.61
C ASN A 310 17.37 -21.91 7.12
N ASP A 311 18.30 -21.70 6.18
CA ASP A 311 19.71 -21.44 6.47
C ASP A 311 20.00 -20.04 7.05
N ASN A 312 19.03 -19.13 7.09
CA ASN A 312 19.18 -17.80 7.68
C ASN A 312 19.10 -17.86 9.22
N THR A 313 20.02 -18.58 9.82
CA THR A 313 20.04 -18.79 11.29
C THR A 313 20.11 -17.48 12.08
N GLN A 314 20.81 -16.47 11.56
CA GLN A 314 20.92 -15.17 12.21
C GLN A 314 19.58 -14.42 12.16
N GLY A 315 18.93 -14.32 11.00
CA GLY A 315 17.63 -13.66 10.87
C GLY A 315 16.53 -14.35 11.67
N ILE A 316 16.54 -15.69 11.71
CA ILE A 316 15.62 -16.48 12.55
C ILE A 316 15.84 -16.16 14.02
N LYS A 317 17.09 -16.13 14.48
CA LYS A 317 17.44 -15.80 15.87
C LYS A 317 16.99 -14.38 16.26
N GLU A 318 17.23 -13.39 15.42
CA GLU A 318 16.81 -12.01 15.64
C GLU A 318 15.28 -11.88 15.71
N TYR A 319 14.55 -12.55 14.80
CA TYR A 319 13.10 -12.61 14.82
C TYR A 319 12.56 -13.26 16.10
N GLN A 320 13.15 -14.40 16.52
CA GLN A 320 12.76 -15.08 17.76
C GLN A 320 13.07 -14.22 18.99
N GLN A 321 14.23 -13.57 19.05
CA GLN A 321 14.60 -12.66 20.14
C GLN A 321 13.62 -11.48 20.25
N TRP A 322 13.27 -10.88 19.12
CA TRP A 322 12.25 -9.83 19.07
C TRP A 322 10.90 -10.34 19.58
N TRP A 323 10.44 -11.49 19.11
CA TRP A 323 9.18 -12.11 19.52
C TRP A 323 9.13 -12.35 21.03
N TYR A 324 10.15 -12.98 21.57
CA TYR A 324 10.22 -13.29 22.99
C TYR A 324 10.37 -12.02 23.88
N SER A 325 11.00 -10.98 23.38
CA SER A 325 11.07 -9.70 24.08
C SER A 325 9.68 -9.06 24.25
N LEU A 326 8.81 -9.18 23.25
CA LEU A 326 7.43 -8.70 23.31
C LEU A 326 6.57 -9.57 24.26
N ARG A 327 6.77 -10.88 24.23
CA ARG A 327 6.16 -11.80 25.18
C ARG A 327 6.53 -11.41 26.63
N ALA A 328 7.79 -11.19 26.90
CA ALA A 328 8.27 -10.81 28.24
C ALA A 328 7.68 -9.47 28.72
N LYS A 329 7.35 -8.57 27.80
CA LYS A 329 6.67 -7.29 28.09
C LYS A 329 5.15 -7.43 28.20
N GLY A 330 4.58 -8.63 28.04
CA GLY A 330 3.13 -8.86 28.08
C GLY A 330 2.37 -8.24 26.92
N VAL A 331 3.00 -8.06 25.75
CA VAL A 331 2.33 -7.53 24.57
C VAL A 331 1.37 -8.59 24.02
N LEU A 332 0.12 -8.20 23.80
CA LEU A 332 -0.95 -9.08 23.35
C LEU A 332 -0.59 -9.84 22.06
N GLY A 333 -0.76 -11.16 22.08
CA GLY A 333 -0.64 -12.02 20.92
C GLY A 333 0.77 -12.57 20.65
N PHE A 334 1.71 -12.39 21.60
CA PHE A 334 3.06 -12.94 21.51
C PHE A 334 3.29 -14.14 22.45
N ASP A 335 2.22 -14.68 23.07
CA ASP A 335 2.28 -15.83 23.95
C ASP A 335 2.56 -17.15 23.20
N ALA A 336 2.07 -17.28 21.97
CA ALA A 336 2.32 -18.42 21.11
C ALA A 336 3.77 -18.45 20.60
N GLU A 337 4.26 -19.63 20.21
CA GLU A 337 5.54 -19.75 19.54
C GLU A 337 5.48 -19.19 18.10
N PRO A 338 6.52 -18.47 17.63
CA PRO A 338 6.60 -18.02 16.25
C PRO A 338 6.75 -19.23 15.31
N ARG A 339 5.95 -19.28 14.23
CA ARG A 339 5.89 -20.46 13.35
C ARG A 339 6.26 -20.17 11.91
N HIS A 340 5.88 -19.02 11.40
CA HIS A 340 6.05 -18.64 9.99
C HIS A 340 6.06 -17.12 9.87
N VAL A 341 6.66 -16.61 8.79
CA VAL A 341 6.79 -15.17 8.54
C VAL A 341 6.03 -14.74 7.30
N VAL A 342 6.01 -15.57 6.25
CA VAL A 342 5.40 -15.24 4.96
C VAL A 342 4.38 -16.29 4.54
N ILE A 343 3.50 -15.94 3.61
CA ILE A 343 2.69 -16.89 2.85
C ILE A 343 3.51 -17.31 1.64
N PRO A 344 3.89 -18.59 1.50
CA PRO A 344 4.81 -19.04 0.45
C PRO A 344 4.34 -18.67 -0.97
N GLU A 345 3.04 -18.80 -1.26
CA GLU A 345 2.47 -18.48 -2.58
C GLU A 345 2.58 -17.00 -2.93
N LEU A 346 2.64 -16.10 -1.92
CA LEU A 346 2.73 -14.65 -2.10
C LEU A 346 4.15 -14.12 -1.97
N ASN A 347 5.11 -14.94 -1.51
CA ASN A 347 6.52 -14.55 -1.45
C ASN A 347 7.17 -14.62 -2.83
N HIS A 348 6.63 -13.87 -3.78
CA HIS A 348 6.97 -13.96 -5.20
C HIS A 348 6.77 -12.61 -5.89
N ILE A 349 7.59 -12.33 -6.93
CA ILE A 349 7.52 -11.08 -7.70
C ILE A 349 6.16 -10.84 -8.38
N GLU A 350 5.45 -11.90 -8.76
CA GLU A 350 4.13 -11.83 -9.39
C GLU A 350 2.96 -11.89 -8.39
N ARG A 351 3.21 -11.59 -7.10
CA ARG A 351 2.21 -11.70 -6.04
C ARG A 351 0.91 -10.98 -6.33
N MET A 352 0.95 -9.82 -6.99
CA MET A 352 -0.27 -9.07 -7.33
C MET A 352 -1.17 -9.85 -8.28
N SER A 353 -0.61 -10.49 -9.31
CA SER A 353 -1.39 -11.35 -10.20
C SER A 353 -1.96 -12.56 -9.46
N ARG A 354 -1.18 -13.16 -8.56
CA ARG A 354 -1.65 -14.31 -7.76
C ARG A 354 -2.78 -13.94 -6.81
N ILE A 355 -2.73 -12.74 -6.21
CA ILE A 355 -3.83 -12.22 -5.38
C ILE A 355 -5.08 -11.98 -6.24
N ASP A 356 -4.94 -11.37 -7.43
CA ASP A 356 -6.07 -11.14 -8.33
C ASP A 356 -6.72 -12.45 -8.76
N ASP A 357 -5.93 -13.47 -9.10
CA ASP A 357 -6.40 -14.81 -9.46
C ASP A 357 -7.10 -15.49 -8.27
N ALA A 358 -6.57 -15.36 -7.06
CA ALA A 358 -7.16 -15.91 -5.85
C ALA A 358 -8.51 -15.23 -5.52
N LEU A 359 -8.59 -13.90 -5.66
CA LEU A 359 -9.85 -13.16 -5.53
C LEU A 359 -10.89 -13.61 -6.57
N ALA A 360 -10.47 -13.86 -7.82
CA ALA A 360 -11.35 -14.40 -8.86
C ALA A 360 -11.85 -15.80 -8.49
N LYS A 361 -10.97 -16.68 -8.03
CA LYS A 361 -11.30 -18.02 -7.57
C LYS A 361 -12.26 -17.99 -6.36
N ALA A 362 -12.10 -17.03 -5.46
CA ALA A 362 -12.99 -16.78 -4.33
C ALA A 362 -14.30 -16.07 -4.75
N ARG A 363 -14.52 -15.85 -6.06
CA ARG A 363 -15.74 -15.29 -6.66
C ARG A 363 -16.02 -13.83 -6.29
N PHE A 364 -15.00 -13.06 -5.97
CA PHE A 364 -15.18 -11.60 -5.86
C PHE A 364 -15.55 -11.01 -7.22
N LYS A 365 -16.47 -10.04 -7.22
CA LYS A 365 -16.88 -9.32 -8.43
C LYS A 365 -15.69 -8.62 -9.08
N ALA A 366 -15.66 -8.55 -10.39
CA ALA A 366 -14.60 -7.85 -11.13
C ALA A 366 -14.42 -6.41 -10.63
N THR A 367 -15.53 -5.71 -10.36
CA THR A 367 -15.51 -4.33 -9.83
C THR A 367 -14.89 -4.22 -8.43
N ASP A 368 -15.07 -5.21 -7.58
CA ASP A 368 -14.47 -5.21 -6.24
C ASP A 368 -12.98 -5.53 -6.31
N ARG A 369 -12.60 -6.45 -7.20
CA ARG A 369 -11.20 -6.75 -7.52
C ARG A 369 -10.47 -5.52 -8.07
N ASP A 370 -11.12 -4.74 -8.97
CA ASP A 370 -10.56 -3.49 -9.49
C ASP A 370 -10.27 -2.49 -8.35
N ARG A 371 -11.19 -2.39 -7.38
CA ARG A 371 -11.01 -1.55 -6.19
C ARG A 371 -9.85 -2.02 -5.32
N PHE A 372 -9.83 -3.31 -4.96
CA PHE A 372 -8.87 -3.89 -4.03
C PHE A 372 -7.45 -3.83 -4.57
N MET A 373 -7.28 -4.17 -5.86
CA MET A 373 -5.95 -4.28 -6.48
C MET A 373 -5.25 -2.92 -6.68
N GLY A 374 -6.00 -1.82 -6.70
CA GLY A 374 -5.37 -0.49 -6.85
C GLY A 374 -6.36 0.67 -6.93
N GLY A 375 -7.61 0.44 -7.34
CA GLY A 375 -8.59 1.50 -7.51
C GLY A 375 -8.85 2.30 -6.23
N ASN A 376 -8.90 1.65 -5.07
CA ASN A 376 -9.09 2.29 -3.78
C ASN A 376 -7.87 3.17 -3.40
N TRP A 377 -6.64 2.68 -3.61
CA TRP A 377 -5.44 3.49 -3.45
C TRP A 377 -5.45 4.71 -4.37
N GLN A 378 -5.75 4.52 -5.65
CA GLN A 378 -5.81 5.60 -6.62
C GLN A 378 -6.84 6.67 -6.20
N ARG A 379 -8.00 6.26 -5.73
CA ARG A 379 -9.06 7.16 -5.21
C ARG A 379 -8.55 8.02 -4.05
N VAL A 380 -7.91 7.39 -3.04
CA VAL A 380 -7.40 8.09 -1.85
C VAL A 380 -6.28 9.05 -2.23
N LEU A 381 -5.30 8.59 -3.01
CA LEU A 381 -4.17 9.42 -3.44
C LEU A 381 -4.65 10.61 -4.30
N ASN A 382 -5.63 10.41 -5.20
CA ASN A 382 -6.25 11.51 -5.96
C ASN A 382 -7.01 12.51 -5.08
N LYS A 383 -7.57 12.06 -3.97
CA LYS A 383 -8.32 12.92 -3.04
C LYS A 383 -7.40 13.77 -2.17
N VAL A 384 -6.26 13.24 -1.77
CA VAL A 384 -5.34 13.88 -0.80
C VAL A 384 -4.20 14.61 -1.49
N LEU A 385 -3.57 14.01 -2.50
CA LEU A 385 -2.40 14.55 -3.19
C LEU A 385 -2.83 15.37 -4.40
N LEU A 386 -3.19 16.63 -4.17
CA LEU A 386 -3.74 17.56 -5.16
C LEU A 386 -2.69 18.13 -6.13
#